data_74c9ce62635842f19d1357ffa8991b83
#
_entry.id   74c9ce62635842f19d1357ffa8991b83
#
_cell.length_a   1.000
_cell.length_b   1.000
_cell.length_c   1.000
_cell.angle_alpha   90.00
_cell.angle_beta   90.00
_cell.angle_gamma   90.00
#
_symmetry.space_group_name_H-M   'P 1'
#
loop_
_entity.id
_entity.type
_entity.pdbx_description
1 polymer ?
#
loop_
_entity_poly.entity_id
_entity_poly.type
_entity_poly.pdbx_seq_one_letter_code
_entity_poly.pdbx_strand_id
1 'polypeptide(L)'
;MSEQIKKPVLVIGGGIGGIQASHDLAEMGIPVFLVESSPSIGGRMAQLDKTFPTNDCSACILAPKVTETFNHPLVRTMTWSEVVDIKGEYPDFRVTVRNKARYIDEEKCKGCNDCTLA
;
A
#
# COMPACT_ATOMS: atom_id res chain seq x y z
N MET A 1 8.10 16.90 -27.24
CA MET A 1 8.38 16.59 -25.83
C MET A 1 8.41 15.09 -25.68
N SER A 2 9.55 14.51 -25.36
CA SER A 2 9.61 13.09 -25.05
C SER A 2 8.99 12.88 -23.67
N GLU A 3 7.85 12.24 -23.62
CA GLU A 3 7.33 11.66 -22.37
C GLU A 3 8.37 10.68 -21.87
N GLN A 4 9.18 11.11 -20.93
CA GLN A 4 10.03 10.17 -20.22
C GLN A 4 9.11 9.29 -19.39
N ILE A 5 8.85 8.08 -19.89
CA ILE A 5 8.16 7.05 -19.10
C ILE A 5 9.07 6.78 -17.90
N LYS A 6 8.71 7.39 -16.77
CA LYS A 6 9.44 7.16 -15.52
C LYS A 6 9.26 5.70 -15.14
N LYS A 7 10.36 5.01 -14.88
CA LYS A 7 10.32 3.60 -14.45
C LYS A 7 9.60 3.51 -13.10
N PRO A 8 8.72 2.51 -12.92
CA PRO A 8 7.99 2.35 -11.68
C PRO A 8 8.91 1.98 -10.52
N VAL A 9 8.54 2.40 -9.33
CA VAL A 9 9.23 2.10 -8.07
C VAL A 9 8.41 1.09 -7.27
N LEU A 10 9.07 0.09 -6.71
CA LEU A 10 8.47 -0.86 -5.78
C LEU A 10 8.72 -0.38 -4.34
N VAL A 11 7.65 -0.26 -3.58
CA VAL A 11 7.67 -0.01 -2.14
C VAL A 11 7.18 -1.27 -1.42
N ILE A 12 7.99 -1.79 -0.53
CA ILE A 12 7.67 -3.00 0.23
C ILE A 12 7.32 -2.59 1.67
N GLY A 13 6.07 -2.81 2.03
CA GLY A 13 5.51 -2.47 3.33
C GLY A 13 4.57 -1.28 3.29
N GLY A 14 3.33 -1.51 3.68
CA GLY A 14 2.24 -0.53 3.70
C GLY A 14 2.01 0.13 5.07
N GLY A 15 3.06 0.26 5.89
CA GLY A 15 3.02 1.08 7.09
C GLY A 15 3.09 2.58 6.75
N ILE A 16 3.13 3.45 7.76
CA ILE A 16 3.13 4.90 7.56
C ILE A 16 4.30 5.38 6.69
N GLY A 17 5.48 4.78 6.85
CA GLY A 17 6.66 5.10 6.03
C GLY A 17 6.46 4.75 4.56
N GLY A 18 5.96 3.54 4.27
CA GLY A 18 5.69 3.09 2.90
C GLY A 18 4.56 3.88 2.24
N ILE A 19 3.51 4.21 2.99
CA ILE A 19 2.40 5.05 2.53
C ILE A 19 2.93 6.45 2.15
N GLN A 20 3.70 7.08 3.02
CA GLN A 20 4.25 8.40 2.76
C GLN A 20 5.20 8.38 1.56
N ALA A 21 6.12 7.41 1.50
CA ALA A 21 7.04 7.27 0.38
C ALA A 21 6.30 7.06 -0.96
N SER A 22 5.27 6.21 -0.95
CA SER A 22 4.45 5.96 -2.14
C SER A 22 3.71 7.21 -2.61
N HIS A 23 3.16 7.97 -1.67
CA HIS A 23 2.47 9.22 -1.97
C HIS A 23 3.43 10.26 -2.57
N ASP A 24 4.57 10.50 -1.92
CA ASP A 24 5.56 11.48 -2.37
C ASP A 24 6.11 11.14 -3.77
N LEU A 25 6.42 9.86 -4.03
CA LEU A 25 6.86 9.41 -5.34
C LEU A 25 5.78 9.61 -6.41
N ALA A 26 4.53 9.31 -6.08
CA ALA A 26 3.41 9.49 -6.98
C ALA A 26 3.13 10.96 -7.30
N GLU A 27 3.24 11.85 -6.31
CA GLU A 27 3.16 13.32 -6.52
C GLU A 27 4.29 13.83 -7.44
N MET A 28 5.44 13.19 -7.42
CA MET A 28 6.55 13.47 -8.36
C MET A 28 6.29 12.88 -9.77
N GLY A 29 5.16 12.25 -10.00
CA GLY A 29 4.78 11.63 -11.26
C GLY A 29 5.48 10.29 -11.52
N ILE A 30 5.91 9.58 -10.49
CA ILE A 30 6.54 8.27 -10.58
C ILE A 30 5.52 7.20 -10.26
N PRO A 31 5.26 6.22 -11.15
CA PRO A 31 4.38 5.10 -10.84
C PRO A 31 4.94 4.26 -9.69
N VAL A 32 4.08 3.86 -8.77
CA VAL A 32 4.47 3.10 -7.57
C VAL A 32 3.67 1.81 -7.45
N PHE A 33 4.37 0.72 -7.16
CA PHE A 33 3.78 -0.52 -6.69
C PHE A 33 4.03 -0.64 -5.19
N LEU A 34 2.97 -0.59 -4.40
CA LEU A 34 3.02 -0.74 -2.94
C LEU A 34 2.57 -2.16 -2.57
N VAL A 35 3.48 -2.97 -2.04
CA VAL A 35 3.21 -4.35 -1.63
C VAL A 35 3.12 -4.43 -0.12
N GLU A 36 2.02 -4.99 0.39
CA GLU A 36 1.77 -5.17 1.81
C GLU A 36 1.35 -6.61 2.11
N SER A 37 1.99 -7.22 3.09
CA SER A 37 1.71 -8.59 3.51
C SER A 37 0.41 -8.75 4.30
N SER A 38 -0.03 -7.69 4.96
CA SER A 38 -1.30 -7.64 5.68
C SER A 38 -2.48 -7.42 4.74
N PRO A 39 -3.72 -7.74 5.17
CA PRO A 39 -4.91 -7.53 4.34
C PRO A 39 -5.21 -6.07 4.02
N SER A 40 -4.67 -5.14 4.80
CA SER A 40 -4.85 -3.70 4.63
C SER A 40 -3.54 -2.94 4.84
N ILE A 41 -3.45 -1.73 4.30
CA ILE A 41 -2.37 -0.80 4.59
C ILE A 41 -2.64 -0.03 5.89
N GLY A 42 -1.58 0.56 6.46
CA GLY A 42 -1.67 1.33 7.71
C GLY A 42 -0.66 0.87 8.76
N GLY A 43 -0.28 -0.39 8.75
CA GLY A 43 0.70 -0.96 9.64
C GLY A 43 0.37 -0.80 11.12
N ARG A 44 1.41 -0.63 11.93
CA ARG A 44 1.26 -0.50 13.39
C ARG A 44 0.57 0.80 13.81
N MET A 45 0.70 1.87 13.02
CA MET A 45 0.03 3.13 13.33
C MET A 45 -1.48 3.00 13.35
N ALA A 46 -2.06 2.10 12.55
CA ALA A 46 -3.49 1.79 12.57
C ALA A 46 -3.94 1.12 13.89
N GLN A 47 -3.01 0.57 14.67
CA GLN A 47 -3.27 -0.13 15.94
C GLN A 47 -3.05 0.76 17.16
N LEU A 48 -2.51 1.96 16.97
CA LEU A 48 -2.23 2.89 18.05
C LEU A 48 -3.42 3.84 18.26
N ASP A 49 -3.67 4.21 19.51
CA ASP A 49 -4.63 5.25 19.85
C ASP A 49 -4.01 6.64 19.60
N LYS A 50 -2.84 6.86 20.15
CA LYS A 50 -2.13 8.15 20.08
C LYS A 50 -0.67 7.98 19.71
N THR A 51 -0.09 9.03 19.13
CA THR A 51 1.33 9.10 18.77
C THR A 51 2.14 9.88 19.81
N PHE A 52 3.30 9.35 20.16
CA PHE A 52 4.26 10.04 21.01
C PHE A 52 5.12 11.02 20.16
N PRO A 53 5.55 12.18 20.66
CA PRO A 53 5.32 12.73 21.99
C PRO A 53 4.10 13.67 22.12
N THR A 54 3.46 13.99 21.01
CA THR A 54 2.41 15.03 20.92
C THR A 54 1.04 14.58 21.39
N ASN A 55 0.83 13.26 21.60
CA ASN A 55 -0.46 12.66 21.91
C ASN A 55 -1.55 12.94 20.86
N ASP A 56 -1.15 13.07 19.59
CA ASP A 56 -2.08 13.22 18.49
C ASP A 56 -2.85 11.92 18.22
N CYS A 57 -4.07 12.06 17.73
CA CYS A 57 -4.89 10.94 17.30
C CYS A 57 -4.22 10.20 16.13
N SER A 58 -3.82 8.97 16.34
CA SER A 58 -3.14 8.16 15.33
C SER A 58 -3.99 7.93 14.08
N ALA A 59 -5.26 7.55 14.28
CA ALA A 59 -6.19 7.35 13.18
C ALA A 59 -6.47 8.63 12.40
N CYS A 60 -6.53 9.78 13.07
CA CYS A 60 -6.79 11.08 12.44
C CYS A 60 -5.65 11.52 11.52
N ILE A 61 -4.41 11.12 11.83
CA ILE A 61 -3.23 11.38 10.99
C ILE A 61 -3.14 10.36 9.86
N LEU A 62 -3.39 9.10 10.16
CA LEU A 62 -3.22 8.00 9.23
C LEU A 62 -4.30 7.95 8.15
N ALA A 63 -5.56 8.14 8.51
CA ALA A 63 -6.70 7.95 7.62
C ALA A 63 -6.63 8.78 6.32
N PRO A 64 -6.35 10.09 6.35
CA PRO A 64 -6.22 10.86 5.12
C PRO A 64 -5.07 10.36 4.25
N LYS A 65 -3.92 10.03 4.83
CA LYS A 65 -2.76 9.51 4.09
C LYS A 65 -3.04 8.17 3.41
N VAL A 66 -3.72 7.27 4.10
CA VAL A 66 -4.18 5.99 3.53
C VAL A 66 -5.11 6.23 2.34
N THR A 67 -6.10 7.09 2.52
CA THR A 67 -7.10 7.39 1.49
C THR A 67 -6.48 8.04 0.27
N GLU A 68 -5.64 9.03 0.45
CA GLU A 68 -4.93 9.71 -0.63
C GLU A 68 -4.03 8.77 -1.41
N THR A 69 -3.22 7.96 -0.71
CA THR A 69 -2.31 7.01 -1.34
C THR A 69 -3.07 5.89 -2.07
N PHE A 70 -4.10 5.33 -1.44
CA PHE A 70 -4.87 4.23 -2.03
C PHE A 70 -5.63 4.65 -3.30
N ASN A 71 -6.13 5.87 -3.33
CA ASN A 71 -6.87 6.40 -4.47
C ASN A 71 -6.00 7.11 -5.51
N HIS A 72 -4.69 7.23 -5.27
CA HIS A 72 -3.81 7.92 -6.20
C HIS A 72 -3.65 7.12 -7.50
N PRO A 73 -3.84 7.73 -8.68
CA PRO A 73 -3.85 7.03 -9.96
C PRO A 73 -2.50 6.37 -10.32
N LEU A 74 -1.40 6.87 -9.76
CA LEU A 74 -0.06 6.32 -9.99
C LEU A 74 0.38 5.29 -8.93
N VAL A 75 -0.42 5.06 -7.90
CA VAL A 75 -0.13 4.05 -6.88
C VAL A 75 -0.98 2.82 -7.09
N ARG A 76 -0.34 1.69 -7.31
CA ARG A 76 -1.00 0.39 -7.33
C ARG A 76 -0.70 -0.35 -6.04
N THR A 77 -1.70 -0.43 -5.18
CA THR A 77 -1.60 -1.13 -3.89
C THR A 77 -1.93 -2.60 -4.05
N MET A 78 -1.03 -3.45 -3.58
CA MET A 78 -1.19 -4.91 -3.55
C MET A 78 -1.14 -5.36 -2.09
N THR A 79 -2.30 -5.52 -1.47
CA THR A 79 -2.45 -6.04 -0.11
C THR A 79 -2.52 -7.56 -0.12
N TRP A 80 -2.33 -8.19 1.03
CA TRP A 80 -2.31 -9.64 1.18
C TRP A 80 -1.35 -10.33 0.21
N SER A 81 -0.22 -9.65 -0.02
CA SER A 81 0.79 -10.03 -1.01
C SER A 81 2.18 -9.94 -0.40
N GLU A 82 3.08 -10.79 -0.82
CA GLU A 82 4.46 -10.77 -0.34
C GLU A 82 5.46 -10.88 -1.50
N VAL A 83 6.58 -10.22 -1.36
CA VAL A 83 7.70 -10.35 -2.29
C VAL A 83 8.44 -11.65 -1.97
N VAL A 84 8.51 -12.54 -2.95
CA VAL A 84 9.14 -13.87 -2.81
C VAL A 84 10.56 -13.85 -3.31
N ASP A 85 10.83 -13.15 -4.40
CA ASP A 85 12.13 -13.15 -5.05
C ASP A 85 12.39 -11.82 -5.76
N ILE A 86 13.64 -11.37 -5.74
CA ILE A 86 14.10 -10.18 -6.46
C ILE A 86 15.35 -10.56 -7.22
N LYS A 87 15.31 -10.41 -8.54
CA LYS A 87 16.43 -10.69 -9.45
C LYS A 87 16.72 -9.47 -10.31
N GLY A 88 17.95 -9.42 -10.84
CA GLY A 88 18.40 -8.37 -11.71
C GLY A 88 19.26 -7.35 -10.99
N GLU A 89 19.62 -6.31 -11.74
CA GLU A 89 20.46 -5.21 -11.27
C GLU A 89 19.81 -3.87 -11.62
N TYR A 90 20.22 -2.83 -10.91
CA TYR A 90 19.77 -1.47 -11.22
C TYR A 90 20.07 -1.11 -12.68
N PRO A 91 19.15 -0.59 -13.46
CA PRO A 91 17.79 -0.16 -13.06
C PRO A 91 16.69 -1.17 -13.38
N ASP A 92 17.02 -2.39 -13.76
CA ASP A 92 16.06 -3.40 -14.23
C ASP A 92 15.95 -4.57 -13.24
N PHE A 93 15.08 -4.41 -12.26
CA PHE A 93 14.74 -5.47 -11.32
C PHE A 93 13.53 -6.28 -11.81
N ARG A 94 13.62 -7.60 -11.61
CA ARG A 94 12.50 -8.51 -11.77
C ARG A 94 12.06 -8.98 -10.38
N VAL A 95 10.86 -8.63 -10.00
CA VAL A 95 10.31 -8.93 -8.68
C VAL A 95 9.15 -9.91 -8.83
N THR A 96 9.21 -11.00 -8.07
CA THR A 96 8.13 -11.97 -7.99
C THR A 96 7.32 -11.70 -6.75
N VAL A 97 6.03 -11.40 -6.94
CA VAL A 97 5.08 -11.14 -5.86
C VAL A 97 4.07 -12.29 -5.81
N ARG A 98 3.90 -12.86 -4.64
CA ARG A 98 2.89 -13.88 -4.38
C ARG A 98 1.66 -13.23 -3.76
N ASN A 99 0.54 -13.27 -4.46
CA ASN A 99 -0.75 -12.89 -3.91
C ASN A 99 -1.34 -14.07 -3.13
N LYS A 100 -1.63 -13.85 -1.85
CA LYS A 100 -2.30 -14.86 -1.03
C LYS A 100 -3.77 -14.96 -1.42
N ALA A 101 -4.33 -16.17 -1.32
CA ALA A 101 -5.74 -16.39 -1.63
C ALA A 101 -6.64 -15.60 -0.68
N ARG A 102 -7.67 -14.96 -1.23
CA ARG A 102 -8.75 -14.31 -0.48
C ARG A 102 -10.00 -15.16 -0.58
N TYR A 103 -10.70 -15.31 0.54
CA TYR A 103 -11.92 -16.12 0.59
C TYR A 103 -13.18 -15.31 0.24
N ILE A 104 -13.04 -13.99 0.17
CA ILE A 104 -14.11 -13.06 -0.14
C ILE A 104 -13.71 -12.24 -1.36
N ASP A 105 -14.61 -12.15 -2.32
CA ASP A 105 -14.45 -11.32 -3.51
C ASP A 105 -14.64 -9.85 -3.12
N GLU A 106 -13.56 -9.08 -3.18
CA GLU A 106 -13.55 -7.67 -2.77
C GLU A 106 -14.45 -6.78 -3.62
N GLU A 107 -14.62 -7.12 -4.90
CA GLU A 107 -15.49 -6.35 -5.81
C GLU A 107 -16.98 -6.54 -5.48
N LYS A 108 -17.33 -7.70 -4.91
CA LYS A 108 -18.69 -8.04 -4.52
C LYS A 108 -19.00 -7.77 -3.06
N CYS A 109 -17.97 -7.58 -2.24
CA CYS A 109 -18.10 -7.37 -0.80
C CYS A 109 -18.74 -6.01 -0.50
N LYS A 110 -19.87 -6.03 0.23
CA LYS A 110 -20.58 -4.83 0.70
C LYS A 110 -20.33 -4.53 2.18
N GLY A 111 -19.50 -5.33 2.85
CA GLY A 111 -19.23 -5.19 4.28
C GLY A 111 -20.43 -5.51 5.20
N CYS A 112 -21.34 -6.37 4.76
CA CYS A 112 -22.58 -6.69 5.51
C CYS A 112 -22.41 -7.68 6.66
N ASN A 113 -21.23 -8.28 6.83
CA ASN A 113 -20.90 -9.31 7.82
C ASN A 113 -21.62 -10.67 7.67
N ASP A 114 -22.39 -10.91 6.63
CA ASP A 114 -23.10 -12.18 6.44
C ASP A 114 -22.15 -13.38 6.39
N CYS A 115 -20.95 -13.20 5.84
CA CYS A 115 -19.92 -14.23 5.78
C CYS A 115 -19.35 -14.64 7.14
N THR A 116 -19.47 -13.80 8.17
CA THR A 116 -19.00 -14.12 9.53
C THR A 116 -20.00 -14.95 10.31
N LEU A 117 -21.25 -15.01 9.84
CA LEU A 117 -22.34 -15.77 10.43
C LEU A 117 -22.52 -17.15 9.78
N ALA A 118 -21.80 -17.40 8.70
CA ALA A 118 -21.89 -18.65 7.97
C ALA A 118 -21.07 -19.78 8.61
#